data_4de2489c19c3f5e1779adac010f0aade
#
_entry.id   4de2489c19c3f5e1779adac010f0aade
#
_cell.length_a   1.000
_cell.length_b   1.000
_cell.length_c   1.000
_cell.angle_alpha   90.00
_cell.angle_beta   90.00
_cell.angle_gamma   90.00
#
_symmetry.space_group_name_H-M   'P 1'
#
loop_
_entity.id
_entity.type
_entity.pdbx_description
1 polymer ?
#
loop_
_entity_poly.entity_id
_entity_poly.type
_entity_poly.pdbx_seq_one_letter_code
_entity_poly.pdbx_strand_id
1 'polypeptide(L)'
;MSKVQLLVPGDIVFLSAGDMIPADIRLIVAKDLFLGQSTLTGESLPVEKHVDLTDKQEKNPLELVNLCFMGTTVVSGSGTAVVAETGSHTYLASIAKTLGGNRVRTSFDKAVNSVTTLLLRFMLVMAPLVFLINGIVKHNWVEAFTFALSVAVGLAPEMLPVIVTANLAKGAIAMSDKKVIVKNIDAIQDFGSMNILCTDKTGTLTQDKIVLQRHLDPYGKESLDVLKYAYLNSFYQTGLKNLLDVAVLERKQELTSLDIDRDYHKFDEIPFDFVRRRMSVIIAETGKDHVLICKGAVEEVLKVCTQLKVDDKILPMDESVHTKVADLQQKLNSDGLRVIAVAYKTIPVEQPHCAIADESNLILLGNIAFLDPPKDSATPAIASLRTNGVRVVILTGDNDLVTRRICSQVSVSTDGMLLGAAIEAMDDATLDAAVEAPSVFARLTPGHKQRII
;
A
#
# COMPACT_ATOMS: atom_id res chain seq x y z
N MET A 1 27.87 8.44 -14.64
CA MET A 1 26.87 7.56 -14.02
C MET A 1 27.38 6.14 -14.07
N SER A 2 27.60 5.52 -12.91
CA SER A 2 27.98 4.12 -12.84
C SER A 2 26.72 3.23 -13.03
N LYS A 3 26.88 2.06 -13.65
CA LYS A 3 25.78 1.10 -13.78
C LYS A 3 25.45 0.54 -12.38
N VAL A 4 24.18 0.43 -12.04
CA VAL A 4 23.69 -0.11 -10.74
C VAL A 4 24.33 -1.46 -10.41
N GLN A 5 24.62 -2.29 -11.43
CA GLN A 5 25.28 -3.59 -11.31
C GLN A 5 26.72 -3.54 -10.79
N LEU A 6 27.36 -2.36 -10.78
CA LEU A 6 28.75 -2.18 -10.33
C LEU A 6 28.84 -1.60 -8.92
N LEU A 7 27.70 -1.33 -8.26
CA LEU A 7 27.68 -0.80 -6.90
C LEU A 7 28.21 -1.83 -5.91
N VAL A 8 29.08 -1.36 -5.01
CA VAL A 8 29.63 -2.14 -3.91
C VAL A 8 29.40 -1.44 -2.58
N PRO A 9 29.35 -2.18 -1.46
CA PRO A 9 29.30 -1.56 -0.12
C PRO A 9 30.45 -0.55 0.06
N GLY A 10 30.11 0.65 0.55
CA GLY A 10 31.02 1.78 0.70
C GLY A 10 30.93 2.85 -0.40
N ASP A 11 30.29 2.57 -1.52
CA ASP A 11 30.06 3.56 -2.57
C ASP A 11 29.12 4.69 -2.07
N ILE A 12 29.31 5.89 -2.61
CA ILE A 12 28.46 7.04 -2.32
C ILE A 12 27.43 7.22 -3.44
N VAL A 13 26.18 7.32 -3.05
CA VAL A 13 25.03 7.53 -3.95
C VAL A 13 24.39 8.89 -3.67
N PHE A 14 24.12 9.64 -4.73
CA PHE A 14 23.36 10.88 -4.68
C PHE A 14 21.92 10.58 -5.09
N LEU A 15 20.98 11.11 -4.32
CA LEU A 15 19.54 10.87 -4.46
C LEU A 15 18.83 12.16 -4.82
N SER A 16 17.93 12.08 -5.79
CA SER A 16 17.06 13.17 -6.22
C SER A 16 15.64 12.65 -6.44
N ALA A 17 14.67 13.55 -6.41
CA ALA A 17 13.27 13.20 -6.67
C ALA A 17 13.12 12.46 -8.03
N GLY A 18 12.41 11.32 -8.00
CA GLY A 18 12.22 10.42 -9.14
C GLY A 18 13.24 9.28 -9.24
N ASP A 19 14.32 9.29 -8.45
CA ASP A 19 15.29 8.21 -8.44
C ASP A 19 14.75 6.96 -7.74
N MET A 20 15.12 5.80 -8.24
CA MET A 20 14.94 4.51 -7.57
C MET A 20 16.15 4.21 -6.71
N ILE A 21 15.95 3.77 -5.48
CA ILE A 21 17.02 3.37 -4.58
C ILE A 21 17.67 2.09 -5.11
N PRO A 22 19.00 2.15 -5.47
CA PRO A 22 19.65 1.09 -6.22
C PRO A 22 20.20 -0.08 -5.37
N ALA A 23 20.30 0.13 -4.06
CA ALA A 23 20.85 -0.81 -3.08
C ALA A 23 20.30 -0.46 -1.70
N ASP A 24 20.59 -1.25 -0.66
CA ASP A 24 20.30 -0.83 0.70
C ASP A 24 21.37 0.18 1.14
N ILE A 25 20.93 1.38 1.48
CA ILE A 25 21.81 2.54 1.70
C ILE A 25 21.51 3.21 3.03
N ARG A 26 22.56 3.79 3.64
CA ARG A 26 22.47 4.61 4.84
C ARG A 26 22.69 6.07 4.49
N LEU A 27 21.80 6.94 4.96
CA LEU A 27 21.87 8.36 4.71
C LEU A 27 23.03 9.00 5.46
N ILE A 28 23.79 9.86 4.79
CA ILE A 28 24.84 10.74 5.30
C ILE A 28 24.34 12.19 5.33
N VAL A 29 23.60 12.58 4.29
CA VAL A 29 22.94 13.89 4.16
C VAL A 29 21.54 13.64 3.62
N ALA A 30 20.55 14.30 4.21
CA ALA A 30 19.17 14.29 3.72
C ALA A 30 18.61 15.70 3.83
N LYS A 31 17.92 16.14 2.76
CA LYS A 31 17.19 17.39 2.74
C LYS A 31 15.80 17.12 2.18
N ASP A 32 14.80 17.21 3.06
CA ASP A 32 13.38 16.99 2.73
C ASP A 32 13.16 15.69 1.94
N LEU A 33 13.88 14.60 2.32
CA LEU A 33 13.93 13.35 1.59
C LEU A 33 12.74 12.46 1.95
N PHE A 34 11.90 12.19 0.97
CA PHE A 34 10.72 11.31 1.07
C PHE A 34 10.83 10.11 0.16
N LEU A 35 10.59 8.94 0.71
CA LEU A 35 10.60 7.69 -0.04
C LEU A 35 9.21 7.05 -0.12
N GLY A 36 8.81 6.69 -1.34
CA GLY A 36 7.72 5.76 -1.58
C GLY A 36 8.19 4.34 -1.30
N GLN A 37 7.69 3.72 -0.23
CA GLN A 37 8.04 2.37 0.17
C GLN A 37 6.94 1.35 -0.17
N SER A 38 5.97 1.73 -0.99
CA SER A 38 4.80 0.89 -1.35
C SER A 38 5.17 -0.49 -1.89
N THR A 39 6.29 -0.60 -2.60
CA THR A 39 6.81 -1.87 -3.12
C THR A 39 7.14 -2.87 -2.01
N LEU A 40 7.56 -2.40 -0.84
CA LEU A 40 7.95 -3.23 0.30
C LEU A 40 6.87 -3.33 1.38
N THR A 41 6.11 -2.23 1.58
CA THR A 41 5.14 -2.12 2.68
C THR A 41 3.69 -2.28 2.21
N GLY A 42 3.41 -2.02 0.94
CA GLY A 42 2.07 -1.86 0.41
C GLY A 42 1.41 -0.52 0.75
N GLU A 43 2.10 0.36 1.51
CA GLU A 43 1.58 1.66 1.92
C GLU A 43 1.86 2.71 0.84
N SER A 44 0.83 3.43 0.39
CA SER A 44 0.96 4.44 -0.68
C SER A 44 1.56 5.77 -0.20
N LEU A 45 1.63 6.00 1.11
CA LEU A 45 2.14 7.27 1.65
C LEU A 45 3.66 7.26 1.71
N PRO A 46 4.31 8.31 1.19
CA PRO A 46 5.74 8.46 1.34
C PRO A 46 6.16 8.60 2.82
N VAL A 47 7.30 8.01 3.14
CA VAL A 47 7.93 8.06 4.47
C VAL A 47 9.11 9.01 4.40
N GLU A 48 9.22 9.90 5.37
CA GLU A 48 10.39 10.76 5.51
C GLU A 48 11.61 9.95 5.97
N LYS A 49 12.76 10.34 5.45
CA LYS A 49 14.06 9.80 5.82
C LYS A 49 15.02 10.93 6.19
N HIS A 50 15.70 10.78 7.32
CA HIS A 50 16.70 11.73 7.81
C HIS A 50 17.92 11.03 8.41
N VAL A 51 18.96 11.77 8.69
CA VAL A 51 20.27 11.22 9.07
C VAL A 51 20.32 10.74 10.51
N ASP A 52 19.49 11.32 11.38
CA ASP A 52 19.55 11.11 12.81
C ASP A 52 19.22 9.67 13.21
N LEU A 53 19.97 9.16 14.18
CA LEU A 53 19.66 7.91 14.84
C LEU A 53 18.50 8.15 15.80
N THR A 54 17.39 7.50 15.57
CA THR A 54 16.32 7.43 16.59
C THR A 54 16.79 6.51 17.71
N ASP A 55 16.81 7.00 18.95
CA ASP A 55 17.15 6.24 20.18
C ASP A 55 16.13 5.10 20.47
N LYS A 56 15.12 4.93 19.65
CA LYS A 56 14.15 3.86 19.77
C LYS A 56 14.72 2.60 19.13
N GLN A 57 14.73 1.52 19.87
CA GLN A 57 14.93 0.16 19.35
C GLN A 57 13.75 -0.22 18.44
N GLU A 58 13.72 0.36 17.27
CA GLU A 58 12.76 -0.01 16.23
C GLU A 58 13.11 -1.42 15.76
N LYS A 59 12.19 -2.36 15.97
CA LYS A 59 12.38 -3.76 15.59
C LYS A 59 12.21 -3.97 14.08
N ASN A 60 11.46 -3.09 13.42
CA ASN A 60 11.21 -3.19 11.98
C ASN A 60 12.23 -2.34 11.21
N PRO A 61 13.10 -2.93 10.38
CA PRO A 61 14.09 -2.18 9.59
C PRO A 61 13.49 -1.11 8.68
N LEU A 62 12.26 -1.30 8.19
CA LEU A 62 11.57 -0.33 7.31
C LEU A 62 11.18 0.97 8.02
N GLU A 63 11.06 0.95 9.34
CA GLU A 63 10.75 2.12 10.17
C GLU A 63 12.00 2.94 10.52
N LEU A 64 13.19 2.39 10.28
CA LEU A 64 14.43 3.12 10.50
C LEU A 64 14.53 4.31 9.56
N VAL A 65 14.62 5.50 10.13
CA VAL A 65 14.56 6.77 9.39
C VAL A 65 15.80 7.08 8.58
N ASN A 66 16.94 6.48 8.91
CA ASN A 66 18.24 6.72 8.27
C ASN A 66 18.64 5.63 7.27
N LEU A 67 17.78 4.62 7.03
CA LEU A 67 17.98 3.56 6.04
C LEU A 67 16.98 3.69 4.89
N CYS A 68 17.47 3.48 3.67
CA CYS A 68 16.65 3.41 2.48
C CYS A 68 16.93 2.09 1.77
N PHE A 69 15.88 1.37 1.39
CA PHE A 69 15.98 0.01 0.88
C PHE A 69 15.83 -0.06 -0.63
N MET A 70 16.54 -0.99 -1.25
CA MET A 70 16.45 -1.27 -2.68
C MET A 70 14.99 -1.46 -3.13
N GLY A 71 14.64 -0.87 -4.27
CA GLY A 71 13.29 -0.98 -4.85
C GLY A 71 12.27 0.04 -4.34
N THR A 72 12.68 0.94 -3.42
CA THR A 72 11.90 2.12 -3.05
C THR A 72 12.25 3.30 -3.96
N THR A 73 11.40 4.33 -4.02
CA THR A 73 11.57 5.48 -4.91
C THR A 73 11.63 6.78 -4.12
N VAL A 74 12.48 7.70 -4.55
CA VAL A 74 12.53 9.07 -4.02
C VAL A 74 11.33 9.85 -4.54
N VAL A 75 10.41 10.21 -3.67
CA VAL A 75 9.21 11.00 -4.03
C VAL A 75 9.53 12.49 -4.06
N SER A 76 10.29 12.98 -3.09
CA SER A 76 10.74 14.37 -3.03
C SER A 76 12.03 14.51 -2.25
N GLY A 77 12.65 15.71 -2.34
CA GLY A 77 13.88 16.03 -1.65
C GLY A 77 15.14 15.49 -2.34
N SER A 78 16.25 15.53 -1.60
CA SER A 78 17.56 15.06 -2.06
C SER A 78 18.36 14.49 -0.90
N GLY A 79 19.32 13.62 -1.22
CA GLY A 79 20.18 13.04 -0.20
C GLY A 79 21.50 12.54 -0.73
N THR A 80 22.43 12.29 0.18
CA THR A 80 23.67 11.57 -0.07
C THR A 80 23.71 10.39 0.88
N ALA A 81 24.01 9.22 0.38
CA ALA A 81 24.01 8.00 1.14
C ALA A 81 25.22 7.12 0.82
N VAL A 82 25.59 6.26 1.76
CA VAL A 82 26.58 5.21 1.56
C VAL A 82 25.85 3.87 1.34
N VAL A 83 26.32 3.12 0.36
CA VAL A 83 25.83 1.76 0.11
C VAL A 83 26.23 0.86 1.27
N ALA A 84 25.26 0.21 1.90
CA ALA A 84 25.47 -0.74 2.98
C ALA A 84 25.47 -2.19 2.49
N GLU A 85 24.42 -2.56 1.71
CA GLU A 85 24.24 -3.93 1.20
C GLU A 85 23.80 -3.90 -0.28
N THR A 86 24.25 -4.91 -1.05
CA THR A 86 23.96 -5.02 -2.48
C THR A 86 23.51 -6.44 -2.88
N GLY A 87 22.83 -6.55 -4.00
CA GLY A 87 22.49 -7.83 -4.64
C GLY A 87 21.68 -8.77 -3.73
N SER A 88 22.19 -9.97 -3.48
CA SER A 88 21.51 -11.01 -2.69
C SER A 88 21.46 -10.74 -1.19
N HIS A 89 22.14 -9.71 -0.71
CA HIS A 89 22.19 -9.32 0.71
C HIS A 89 21.18 -8.22 1.04
N THR A 90 20.59 -7.56 0.04
CA THR A 90 19.59 -6.51 0.26
C THR A 90 18.32 -7.04 0.95
N TYR A 91 17.61 -6.15 1.63
CA TYR A 91 16.34 -6.46 2.29
C TYR A 91 15.31 -7.01 1.29
N LEU A 92 15.23 -6.41 0.10
CA LEU A 92 14.37 -6.91 -0.99
C LEU A 92 14.73 -8.35 -1.38
N ALA A 93 16.03 -8.66 -1.48
CA ALA A 93 16.47 -10.02 -1.80
C ALA A 93 16.14 -11.00 -0.69
N SER A 94 16.18 -10.61 0.58
CA SER A 94 15.77 -11.44 1.72
C SER A 94 14.29 -11.81 1.64
N ILE A 95 13.43 -10.84 1.30
CA ILE A 95 11.99 -11.06 1.06
C ILE A 95 11.81 -12.02 -0.14
N ALA A 96 12.50 -11.75 -1.25
CA ALA A 96 12.42 -12.57 -2.45
C ALA A 96 12.86 -14.03 -2.19
N LYS A 97 13.90 -14.24 -1.36
CA LYS A 97 14.38 -15.56 -0.96
C LYS A 97 13.35 -16.28 -0.08
N THR A 98 12.69 -15.58 0.81
CA THR A 98 11.61 -16.12 1.66
C THR A 98 10.41 -16.52 0.81
N LEU A 99 10.04 -15.68 -0.17
CA LEU A 99 8.96 -15.95 -1.13
C LEU A 99 9.33 -17.06 -2.15
N GLY A 100 10.62 -17.21 -2.49
CA GLY A 100 11.14 -18.25 -3.39
C GLY A 100 11.40 -19.59 -2.71
N GLY A 101 11.17 -19.71 -1.39
CA GLY A 101 11.23 -20.94 -0.62
C GLY A 101 10.27 -22.00 -1.15
N ASN A 102 10.48 -23.26 -0.80
CA ASN A 102 9.77 -24.44 -1.30
C ASN A 102 8.29 -24.16 -1.53
N ARG A 103 7.86 -24.18 -2.80
CA ARG A 103 6.44 -24.13 -3.15
C ARG A 103 5.69 -25.16 -2.34
N VAL A 104 4.75 -24.74 -1.55
CA VAL A 104 3.81 -25.65 -0.89
C VAL A 104 3.08 -26.39 -2.00
N ARG A 105 3.20 -27.73 -2.03
CA ARG A 105 2.52 -28.56 -3.02
C ARG A 105 1.02 -28.42 -2.85
N THR A 106 0.33 -28.07 -3.90
CA THR A 106 -1.12 -27.93 -3.89
C THR A 106 -1.82 -29.27 -3.66
N SER A 107 -3.09 -29.24 -3.28
CA SER A 107 -3.91 -30.46 -3.19
C SER A 107 -4.01 -31.16 -4.55
N PHE A 108 -4.02 -30.41 -5.63
CA PHE A 108 -4.03 -30.92 -7.01
C PHE A 108 -2.72 -31.65 -7.34
N ASP A 109 -1.54 -31.07 -7.04
CA ASP A 109 -0.25 -31.71 -7.24
C ASP A 109 -0.15 -33.03 -6.47
N LYS A 110 -0.66 -33.06 -5.23
CA LYS A 110 -0.72 -34.29 -4.42
C LYS A 110 -1.61 -35.34 -5.07
N ALA A 111 -2.77 -34.94 -5.61
CA ALA A 111 -3.71 -35.86 -6.28
C ALA A 111 -3.10 -36.42 -7.57
N VAL A 112 -2.51 -35.58 -8.44
CA VAL A 112 -1.84 -36.02 -9.67
C VAL A 112 -0.69 -36.97 -9.37
N ASN A 113 0.17 -36.64 -8.41
CA ASN A 113 1.25 -37.50 -7.97
C ASN A 113 0.77 -38.85 -7.41
N SER A 114 -0.36 -38.83 -6.65
CA SER A 114 -0.97 -40.04 -6.12
C SER A 114 -1.46 -40.97 -7.22
N VAL A 115 -2.17 -40.46 -8.23
CA VAL A 115 -2.63 -41.21 -9.38
C VAL A 115 -1.47 -41.75 -10.19
N THR A 116 -0.46 -40.92 -10.48
CA THR A 116 0.77 -41.35 -11.19
C THR A 116 1.46 -42.45 -10.45
N THR A 117 1.64 -42.32 -9.12
CA THR A 117 2.27 -43.36 -8.28
C THR A 117 1.45 -44.66 -8.29
N LEU A 118 0.14 -44.57 -8.25
CA LEU A 118 -0.75 -45.72 -8.33
C LEU A 118 -0.58 -46.47 -9.66
N LEU A 119 -0.57 -45.76 -10.78
CA LEU A 119 -0.40 -46.32 -12.12
C LEU A 119 1.00 -46.97 -12.27
N LEU A 120 2.06 -46.32 -11.76
CA LEU A 120 3.40 -46.86 -11.76
C LEU A 120 3.48 -48.16 -10.94
N ARG A 121 2.87 -48.20 -9.75
CA ARG A 121 2.79 -49.44 -8.93
C ARG A 121 2.05 -50.54 -9.67
N PHE A 122 0.93 -50.21 -10.31
CA PHE A 122 0.14 -51.15 -11.11
C PHE A 122 0.96 -51.70 -12.28
N MET A 123 1.68 -50.85 -13.01
CA MET A 123 2.58 -51.23 -14.09
C MET A 123 3.70 -52.19 -13.57
N LEU A 124 4.28 -51.86 -12.43
CA LEU A 124 5.38 -52.64 -11.83
C LEU A 124 4.98 -54.04 -11.38
N VAL A 125 3.67 -54.24 -11.09
CA VAL A 125 3.10 -55.56 -10.77
C VAL A 125 2.66 -56.29 -12.06
N MET A 126 1.95 -55.59 -12.96
CA MET A 126 1.33 -56.22 -14.12
C MET A 126 2.35 -56.62 -15.21
N ALA A 127 3.37 -55.78 -15.46
CA ALA A 127 4.33 -56.10 -16.51
C ALA A 127 5.15 -57.39 -16.20
N PRO A 128 5.70 -57.61 -14.98
CA PRO A 128 6.32 -58.90 -14.63
C PRO A 128 5.32 -60.06 -14.66
N LEU A 129 4.08 -59.86 -14.20
CA LEU A 129 3.07 -60.91 -14.21
C LEU A 129 2.76 -61.36 -15.64
N VAL A 130 2.57 -60.42 -16.57
CA VAL A 130 2.35 -60.68 -17.97
C VAL A 130 3.57 -61.36 -18.62
N PHE A 131 4.79 -60.91 -18.26
CA PHE A 131 6.04 -61.54 -18.70
C PHE A 131 6.11 -63.02 -18.33
N LEU A 132 5.86 -63.34 -17.04
CA LEU A 132 5.93 -64.71 -16.51
C LEU A 132 4.84 -65.58 -17.16
N ILE A 133 3.61 -65.13 -17.24
CA ILE A 133 2.50 -65.90 -17.83
C ILE A 133 2.80 -66.20 -19.30
N ASN A 134 3.18 -65.22 -20.11
CA ASN A 134 3.51 -65.46 -21.51
C ASN A 134 4.72 -66.33 -21.72
N GLY A 135 5.79 -66.16 -20.90
CA GLY A 135 7.00 -66.96 -20.95
C GLY A 135 6.72 -68.45 -20.70
N ILE A 136 5.88 -68.74 -19.69
CA ILE A 136 5.49 -70.09 -19.35
C ILE A 136 4.57 -70.72 -20.43
N VAL A 137 3.56 -69.96 -20.89
CA VAL A 137 2.57 -70.47 -21.80
C VAL A 137 3.12 -70.64 -23.23
N LYS A 138 3.91 -69.69 -23.70
CA LYS A 138 4.45 -69.73 -25.08
C LYS A 138 5.84 -70.35 -25.19
N HIS A 139 6.53 -70.65 -24.10
CA HIS A 139 7.90 -71.14 -24.05
C HIS A 139 8.91 -70.27 -24.83
N ASN A 140 8.60 -69.00 -25.09
CA ASN A 140 9.43 -68.02 -25.78
C ASN A 140 9.62 -66.76 -24.93
N TRP A 141 10.70 -66.72 -24.23
CA TRP A 141 11.00 -65.62 -23.26
C TRP A 141 11.30 -64.31 -23.96
N VAL A 142 11.82 -64.29 -25.20
CA VAL A 142 12.12 -63.07 -25.93
C VAL A 142 10.80 -62.38 -26.36
N GLU A 143 9.83 -63.17 -26.91
CA GLU A 143 8.51 -62.70 -27.29
C GLU A 143 7.74 -62.24 -26.05
N ALA A 144 7.82 -62.96 -24.95
CA ALA A 144 7.22 -62.62 -23.68
C ALA A 144 7.75 -61.30 -23.12
N PHE A 145 9.06 -61.03 -23.23
CA PHE A 145 9.69 -59.78 -22.82
C PHE A 145 9.21 -58.60 -23.68
N THR A 146 9.23 -58.71 -24.98
CA THR A 146 8.76 -57.63 -25.88
C THR A 146 7.31 -57.31 -25.67
N PHE A 147 6.48 -58.32 -25.43
CA PHE A 147 5.05 -58.12 -25.11
C PHE A 147 4.87 -57.43 -23.77
N ALA A 148 5.56 -57.87 -22.71
CA ALA A 148 5.51 -57.26 -21.41
C ALA A 148 5.98 -55.79 -21.42
N LEU A 149 7.04 -55.51 -22.22
CA LEU A 149 7.54 -54.16 -22.43
C LEU A 149 6.47 -53.28 -23.10
N SER A 150 5.79 -53.80 -24.13
CA SER A 150 4.71 -53.10 -24.79
C SER A 150 3.54 -52.80 -23.82
N VAL A 151 3.19 -53.73 -22.93
CA VAL A 151 2.18 -53.54 -21.90
C VAL A 151 2.64 -52.47 -20.87
N ALA A 152 3.91 -52.51 -20.48
CA ALA A 152 4.46 -51.52 -19.56
C ALA A 152 4.40 -50.10 -20.14
N VAL A 153 4.80 -49.91 -21.39
CA VAL A 153 4.71 -48.62 -22.08
C VAL A 153 3.23 -48.17 -22.22
N GLY A 154 2.33 -49.08 -22.57
CA GLY A 154 0.89 -48.75 -22.69
C GLY A 154 0.20 -48.39 -21.37
N LEU A 155 0.74 -48.85 -20.23
CA LEU A 155 0.27 -48.52 -18.88
C LEU A 155 0.91 -47.23 -18.33
N ALA A 156 1.95 -46.70 -18.97
CA ALA A 156 2.61 -45.48 -18.53
C ALA A 156 1.66 -44.26 -18.72
N PRO A 157 1.49 -43.40 -17.72
CA PRO A 157 0.56 -42.30 -17.81
C PRO A 157 1.13 -41.09 -18.57
N GLU A 158 1.59 -41.29 -19.80
CA GLU A 158 2.26 -40.23 -20.59
C GLU A 158 1.35 -39.08 -21.01
N MET A 159 0.08 -39.38 -21.21
CA MET A 159 -0.89 -38.40 -21.67
C MET A 159 -1.45 -37.48 -20.56
N LEU A 160 -1.32 -37.85 -19.28
CA LEU A 160 -1.89 -37.08 -18.16
C LEU A 160 -1.28 -35.67 -18.04
N PRO A 161 0.06 -35.50 -18.06
CA PRO A 161 0.67 -34.16 -18.03
C PRO A 161 0.25 -33.29 -19.24
N VAL A 162 0.15 -33.89 -20.42
CA VAL A 162 -0.25 -33.18 -21.66
C VAL A 162 -1.67 -32.66 -21.57
N ILE A 163 -2.62 -33.50 -21.10
CA ILE A 163 -4.02 -33.11 -20.94
C ILE A 163 -4.16 -31.99 -19.89
N VAL A 164 -3.46 -32.13 -18.76
CA VAL A 164 -3.45 -31.09 -17.71
C VAL A 164 -2.94 -29.76 -18.26
N THR A 165 -1.75 -29.78 -18.91
CA THR A 165 -1.14 -28.55 -19.46
C THR A 165 -2.02 -27.89 -20.52
N ALA A 166 -2.64 -28.68 -21.42
CA ALA A 166 -3.54 -28.16 -22.43
C ALA A 166 -4.78 -27.48 -21.82
N ASN A 167 -5.37 -28.08 -20.78
CA ASN A 167 -6.52 -27.50 -20.10
C ASN A 167 -6.13 -26.22 -19.33
N LEU A 168 -4.96 -26.20 -18.68
CA LEU A 168 -4.46 -25.02 -17.99
C LEU A 168 -4.17 -23.88 -18.96
N ALA A 169 -3.56 -24.18 -20.13
CA ALA A 169 -3.32 -23.18 -21.16
C ALA A 169 -4.64 -22.57 -21.68
N LYS A 170 -5.67 -23.39 -21.90
CA LYS A 170 -7.00 -22.91 -22.25
C LYS A 170 -7.61 -22.02 -21.16
N GLY A 171 -7.44 -22.41 -19.90
CA GLY A 171 -7.84 -21.60 -18.73
C GLY A 171 -7.13 -20.25 -18.69
N ALA A 172 -5.81 -20.23 -18.93
CA ALA A 172 -5.02 -19.01 -18.98
C ALA A 172 -5.48 -18.04 -20.07
N ILE A 173 -5.84 -18.55 -21.26
CA ILE A 173 -6.40 -17.74 -22.36
C ILE A 173 -7.74 -17.14 -21.94
N ALA A 174 -8.63 -17.93 -21.37
CA ALA A 174 -9.94 -17.44 -20.91
C ALA A 174 -9.82 -16.38 -19.79
N MET A 175 -8.81 -16.48 -18.94
CA MET A 175 -8.51 -15.46 -17.93
C MET A 175 -7.92 -14.19 -18.55
N SER A 176 -7.09 -14.32 -19.59
CA SER A 176 -6.54 -13.18 -20.34
C SER A 176 -7.66 -12.34 -20.99
N ASP A 177 -8.69 -12.96 -21.52
CA ASP A 177 -9.88 -12.27 -22.05
C ASP A 177 -10.60 -11.44 -20.97
N LYS A 178 -10.46 -11.83 -19.70
CA LYS A 178 -10.95 -11.11 -18.52
C LYS A 178 -9.93 -10.11 -17.96
N LYS A 179 -8.86 -9.79 -18.71
CA LYS A 179 -7.76 -8.88 -18.33
C LYS A 179 -6.95 -9.38 -17.13
N VAL A 180 -6.88 -10.70 -16.93
CA VAL A 180 -6.04 -11.33 -15.89
C VAL A 180 -4.83 -11.97 -16.56
N ILE A 181 -3.62 -11.55 -16.14
CA ILE A 181 -2.36 -12.14 -16.63
C ILE A 181 -1.93 -13.21 -15.62
N VAL A 182 -1.98 -14.46 -16.05
CA VAL A 182 -1.55 -15.60 -15.25
C VAL A 182 -0.03 -15.74 -15.37
N LYS A 183 0.70 -15.48 -14.28
CA LYS A 183 2.16 -15.64 -14.22
C LYS A 183 2.59 -17.10 -14.00
N ASN A 184 1.77 -17.86 -13.29
CA ASN A 184 2.01 -19.28 -13.01
C ASN A 184 0.76 -20.07 -13.42
N ILE A 185 0.89 -20.85 -14.47
CA ILE A 185 -0.22 -21.62 -15.06
C ILE A 185 -0.79 -22.63 -14.06
N ASP A 186 0.05 -23.26 -13.22
CA ASP A 186 -0.37 -24.25 -12.23
C ASP A 186 -1.33 -23.65 -11.19
N ALA A 187 -1.19 -22.35 -10.88
CA ALA A 187 -2.06 -21.65 -9.93
C ALA A 187 -3.53 -21.57 -10.38
N ILE A 188 -3.84 -21.80 -11.66
CA ILE A 188 -5.23 -21.80 -12.17
C ILE A 188 -6.07 -22.87 -11.47
N GLN A 189 -5.46 -24.01 -11.12
CA GLN A 189 -6.16 -25.09 -10.42
C GLN A 189 -6.57 -24.68 -9.00
N ASP A 190 -5.75 -23.87 -8.34
CA ASP A 190 -5.98 -23.43 -6.97
C ASP A 190 -7.19 -22.50 -6.90
N PHE A 191 -7.44 -21.69 -7.94
CA PHE A 191 -8.64 -20.84 -8.00
C PHE A 191 -9.95 -21.65 -7.95
N GLY A 192 -9.97 -22.86 -8.51
CA GLY A 192 -11.15 -23.74 -8.50
C GLY A 192 -11.39 -24.41 -7.14
N SER A 193 -10.38 -24.53 -6.30
CA SER A 193 -10.42 -25.18 -4.99
C SER A 193 -10.32 -24.20 -3.82
N MET A 194 -10.16 -22.91 -4.10
CA MET A 194 -10.00 -21.86 -3.11
C MET A 194 -11.26 -21.70 -2.25
N ASN A 195 -11.11 -21.74 -0.93
CA ASN A 195 -12.17 -21.48 0.05
C ASN A 195 -11.94 -20.18 0.84
N ILE A 196 -10.71 -19.64 0.84
CA ILE A 196 -10.33 -18.38 1.48
C ILE A 196 -9.54 -17.53 0.49
N LEU A 197 -9.93 -16.25 0.36
CA LEU A 197 -9.19 -15.24 -0.38
C LEU A 197 -8.70 -14.15 0.57
N CYS A 198 -7.40 -14.10 0.80
CA CYS A 198 -6.77 -12.99 1.50
C CYS A 198 -6.49 -11.84 0.51
N THR A 199 -6.99 -10.65 0.81
CA THR A 199 -6.83 -9.47 -0.06
C THR A 199 -6.31 -8.28 0.72
N ASP A 200 -5.47 -7.46 0.09
CA ASP A 200 -5.14 -6.15 0.62
C ASP A 200 -6.30 -5.17 0.41
N LYS A 201 -6.37 -4.13 1.24
CA LYS A 201 -7.37 -3.07 1.11
C LYS A 201 -6.94 -2.07 0.02
N THR A 202 -5.74 -1.50 0.17
CA THR A 202 -5.25 -0.37 -0.63
C THR A 202 -4.92 -0.81 -2.06
N GLY A 203 -5.43 -0.08 -3.06
CA GLY A 203 -5.22 -0.39 -4.48
C GLY A 203 -5.96 -1.64 -4.99
N THR A 204 -6.48 -2.50 -4.09
CA THR A 204 -7.24 -3.70 -4.45
C THR A 204 -8.74 -3.49 -4.26
N LEU A 205 -9.19 -3.24 -3.04
CA LEU A 205 -10.58 -2.89 -2.75
C LEU A 205 -10.88 -1.42 -2.99
N THR A 206 -9.87 -0.55 -2.82
CA THR A 206 -9.96 0.88 -3.07
C THR A 206 -9.34 1.25 -4.42
N GLN A 207 -9.67 2.45 -4.92
CA GLN A 207 -9.25 2.92 -6.25
C GLN A 207 -7.79 3.34 -6.32
N ASP A 208 -7.04 3.32 -5.22
CA ASP A 208 -5.70 3.90 -5.10
C ASP A 208 -5.67 5.39 -5.51
N LYS A 209 -6.81 6.05 -5.28
CA LYS A 209 -7.04 7.45 -5.58
C LYS A 209 -7.67 8.12 -4.37
N ILE A 210 -7.02 9.15 -3.85
CA ILE A 210 -7.59 9.98 -2.80
C ILE A 210 -8.50 11.01 -3.44
N VAL A 211 -9.71 11.17 -2.88
CA VAL A 211 -10.69 12.16 -3.33
C VAL A 211 -10.97 13.14 -2.20
N LEU A 212 -10.89 14.44 -2.49
CA LEU A 212 -11.38 15.47 -1.58
C LEU A 212 -12.91 15.37 -1.51
N GLN A 213 -13.44 14.96 -0.37
CA GLN A 213 -14.87 14.75 -0.18
C GLN A 213 -15.54 15.99 0.40
N ARG A 214 -14.90 16.66 1.37
CA ARG A 214 -15.48 17.81 2.06
C ARG A 214 -14.45 18.90 2.32
N HIS A 215 -14.91 20.15 2.31
CA HIS A 215 -14.16 21.33 2.72
C HIS A 215 -15.01 22.16 3.67
N LEU A 216 -14.66 22.16 4.94
CA LEU A 216 -15.52 22.57 6.04
C LEU A 216 -14.91 23.73 6.82
N ASP A 217 -15.76 24.67 7.24
CA ASP A 217 -15.40 25.67 8.24
C ASP A 217 -15.11 25.01 9.62
N PRO A 218 -14.66 25.75 10.64
CA PRO A 218 -14.36 25.19 11.95
C PRO A 218 -15.56 24.53 12.65
N TYR A 219 -16.78 24.81 12.23
CA TYR A 219 -18.02 24.23 12.79
C TYR A 219 -18.65 23.15 11.92
N GLY A 220 -18.03 22.79 10.80
CA GLY A 220 -18.48 21.67 9.97
C GLY A 220 -19.43 22.04 8.84
N LYS A 221 -19.60 23.34 8.52
CA LYS A 221 -20.35 23.82 7.36
C LYS A 221 -19.44 23.87 6.13
N GLU A 222 -19.95 23.53 4.95
CA GLU A 222 -19.18 23.63 3.70
C GLU A 222 -18.74 25.08 3.44
N SER A 223 -17.46 25.26 3.08
CA SER A 223 -16.84 26.57 2.89
C SER A 223 -15.92 26.58 1.67
N LEU A 224 -16.25 27.36 0.67
CA LEU A 224 -15.41 27.56 -0.52
C LEU A 224 -14.12 28.32 -0.21
N ASP A 225 -14.09 29.14 0.85
CA ASP A 225 -12.85 29.78 1.32
C ASP A 225 -11.80 28.74 1.72
N VAL A 226 -12.21 27.70 2.44
CA VAL A 226 -11.32 26.60 2.84
C VAL A 226 -10.75 25.90 1.60
N LEU A 227 -11.60 25.60 0.62
CA LEU A 227 -11.16 25.00 -0.63
C LEU A 227 -10.20 25.93 -1.39
N LYS A 228 -10.50 27.22 -1.48
CA LYS A 228 -9.66 28.23 -2.15
C LYS A 228 -8.25 28.26 -1.55
N TYR A 229 -8.13 28.38 -0.23
CA TYR A 229 -6.84 28.47 0.43
C TYR A 229 -6.09 27.15 0.36
N ALA A 230 -6.76 26.00 0.51
CA ALA A 230 -6.16 24.70 0.32
C ALA A 230 -5.65 24.53 -1.11
N TYR A 231 -6.40 24.99 -2.10
CA TYR A 231 -6.03 24.95 -3.51
C TYR A 231 -4.77 25.79 -3.77
N LEU A 232 -4.74 27.04 -3.31
CA LEU A 232 -3.59 27.94 -3.47
C LEU A 232 -2.33 27.36 -2.81
N ASN A 233 -2.44 26.77 -1.62
CA ASN A 233 -1.32 26.11 -0.97
C ASN A 233 -0.83 24.92 -1.80
N SER A 234 -1.72 24.04 -2.26
CA SER A 234 -1.35 22.86 -3.06
C SER A 234 -0.82 23.26 -4.46
N PHE A 235 -1.27 24.39 -5.02
CA PHE A 235 -0.84 24.86 -6.34
C PHE A 235 0.59 25.42 -6.31
N TYR A 236 0.90 26.26 -5.32
CA TYR A 236 2.18 26.97 -5.23
C TYR A 236 3.29 26.25 -4.47
N GLN A 237 2.99 25.16 -3.75
CA GLN A 237 4.03 24.35 -3.12
C GLN A 237 5.01 23.80 -4.17
N THR A 238 6.32 23.77 -3.84
CA THR A 238 7.36 23.17 -4.67
C THR A 238 7.48 21.66 -4.46
N GLY A 239 8.04 20.98 -5.47
CA GLY A 239 8.25 19.54 -5.43
C GLY A 239 7.10 18.71 -6.01
N LEU A 240 7.19 17.41 -5.86
CA LEU A 240 6.15 16.48 -6.30
C LEU A 240 4.92 16.62 -5.40
N LYS A 241 3.78 16.85 -6.04
CA LYS A 241 2.50 16.94 -5.35
C LYS A 241 2.07 15.56 -4.88
N ASN A 242 1.77 15.44 -3.60
CA ASN A 242 1.26 14.20 -3.05
C ASN A 242 -0.21 13.96 -3.48
N LEU A 243 -0.74 12.77 -3.22
CA LEU A 243 -2.11 12.40 -3.61
C LEU A 243 -3.18 13.33 -3.02
N LEU A 244 -2.95 13.90 -1.83
CA LEU A 244 -3.87 14.85 -1.20
C LEU A 244 -3.90 16.19 -1.94
N ASP A 245 -2.72 16.66 -2.38
CA ASP A 245 -2.60 17.88 -3.18
C ASP A 245 -3.26 17.71 -4.55
N VAL A 246 -3.05 16.55 -5.19
CA VAL A 246 -3.71 16.23 -6.47
C VAL A 246 -5.23 16.25 -6.29
N ALA A 247 -5.76 15.64 -5.23
CA ALA A 247 -7.18 15.61 -4.94
C ALA A 247 -7.79 17.02 -4.71
N VAL A 248 -7.02 17.92 -4.10
CA VAL A 248 -7.43 19.34 -3.94
C VAL A 248 -7.43 20.04 -5.30
N LEU A 249 -6.39 19.84 -6.11
CA LEU A 249 -6.26 20.49 -7.42
C LEU A 249 -7.30 20.01 -8.43
N GLU A 250 -7.81 18.81 -8.33
CA GLU A 250 -8.92 18.31 -9.16
C GLU A 250 -10.23 19.07 -8.95
N ARG A 251 -10.40 19.79 -7.81
CA ARG A 251 -11.59 20.61 -7.51
C ARG A 251 -11.55 22.01 -8.12
N LYS A 252 -10.65 22.29 -9.07
CA LYS A 252 -10.54 23.61 -9.74
C LYS A 252 -11.87 24.14 -10.27
N GLN A 253 -12.74 23.25 -10.75
CA GLN A 253 -14.02 23.62 -11.33
C GLN A 253 -14.99 24.30 -10.32
N GLU A 254 -14.83 24.05 -9.02
CA GLU A 254 -15.61 24.68 -7.97
C GLU A 254 -15.15 26.13 -7.67
N LEU A 255 -13.96 26.51 -8.14
CA LEU A 255 -13.31 27.80 -7.94
C LEU A 255 -13.32 28.64 -9.23
N THR A 256 -14.42 28.65 -9.97
CA THR A 256 -14.56 29.27 -11.31
C THR A 256 -14.29 30.78 -11.35
N SER A 257 -14.36 31.48 -10.20
CA SER A 257 -14.08 32.91 -10.10
C SER A 257 -12.62 33.26 -9.86
N LEU A 258 -11.71 32.29 -9.71
CA LEU A 258 -10.30 32.51 -9.44
C LEU A 258 -9.48 32.43 -10.74
N ASP A 259 -8.89 33.55 -11.13
CA ASP A 259 -7.80 33.58 -12.11
C ASP A 259 -6.46 33.53 -11.35
N ILE A 260 -6.02 32.27 -11.06
CA ILE A 260 -4.90 32.01 -10.15
C ILE A 260 -3.60 32.59 -10.67
N ASP A 261 -3.36 32.46 -11.97
CA ASP A 261 -2.11 32.89 -12.61
C ASP A 261 -2.02 34.41 -12.70
N ARG A 262 -3.16 35.12 -12.72
CA ARG A 262 -3.21 36.56 -12.80
C ARG A 262 -3.25 37.24 -11.42
N ASP A 263 -4.00 36.66 -10.48
CA ASP A 263 -4.34 37.33 -9.23
C ASP A 263 -3.35 36.99 -8.10
N TYR A 264 -2.58 35.89 -8.21
CA TYR A 264 -1.70 35.41 -7.17
C TYR A 264 -0.31 35.08 -7.71
N HIS A 265 0.71 35.28 -6.88
CA HIS A 265 2.10 34.86 -7.15
C HIS A 265 2.68 34.24 -5.90
N LYS A 266 3.51 33.19 -6.09
CA LYS A 266 4.28 32.64 -4.98
C LYS A 266 5.32 33.64 -4.52
N PHE A 267 5.36 33.93 -3.24
CA PHE A 267 6.36 34.78 -2.62
C PHE A 267 7.44 33.94 -1.92
N ASP A 268 7.04 33.03 -1.04
CA ASP A 268 7.95 32.18 -0.27
C ASP A 268 7.26 30.85 0.11
N GLU A 269 8.00 29.95 0.74
CA GLU A 269 7.47 28.67 1.22
C GLU A 269 8.22 28.20 2.46
N ILE A 270 7.48 27.67 3.43
CA ILE A 270 8.02 26.91 4.54
C ILE A 270 7.67 25.44 4.27
N PRO A 271 8.67 24.62 3.83
CA PRO A 271 8.43 23.26 3.41
C PRO A 271 7.81 22.39 4.51
N PHE A 272 7.21 21.29 4.10
CA PHE A 272 6.66 20.30 5.03
C PHE A 272 7.76 19.72 5.92
N ASP A 273 7.44 19.57 7.20
CA ASP A 273 8.31 18.97 8.20
C ASP A 273 7.50 17.99 9.05
N PHE A 274 8.03 16.81 9.30
CA PHE A 274 7.33 15.72 10.00
C PHE A 274 7.21 15.93 11.50
N VAL A 275 8.13 16.67 12.10
CA VAL A 275 8.01 17.05 13.51
C VAL A 275 6.87 18.05 13.67
N ARG A 276 6.82 19.04 12.77
CA ARG A 276 5.76 20.05 12.74
C ARG A 276 4.47 19.53 12.07
N ARG A 277 4.56 18.50 11.21
CA ARG A 277 3.46 17.90 10.42
C ARG A 277 2.55 18.92 9.72
N ARG A 278 3.16 20.03 9.24
CA ARG A 278 2.52 21.10 8.50
C ARG A 278 3.49 21.77 7.55
N MET A 279 2.94 22.46 6.58
CA MET A 279 3.67 23.25 5.61
C MET A 279 2.94 24.57 5.38
N SER A 280 3.66 25.58 4.94
CA SER A 280 3.07 26.87 4.59
C SER A 280 3.58 27.38 3.25
N VAL A 281 2.69 27.96 2.47
CA VAL A 281 3.03 28.70 1.25
C VAL A 281 2.62 30.14 1.47
N ILE A 282 3.51 31.06 1.10
CA ILE A 282 3.26 32.50 1.16
C ILE A 282 2.97 32.97 -0.26
N ILE A 283 1.80 33.58 -0.43
CA ILE A 283 1.36 34.12 -1.71
C ILE A 283 1.22 35.65 -1.62
N ALA A 284 1.55 36.32 -2.69
CA ALA A 284 1.29 37.72 -2.90
C ALA A 284 0.01 37.85 -3.74
N GLU A 285 -0.96 38.64 -3.26
CA GLU A 285 -2.13 39.06 -4.03
C GLU A 285 -1.87 40.50 -4.52
N THR A 286 -2.10 40.74 -5.81
CA THR A 286 -1.79 42.09 -6.41
C THR A 286 -2.47 43.21 -5.66
N GLY A 287 -1.65 44.11 -5.08
CA GLY A 287 -2.11 45.29 -4.35
C GLY A 287 -2.59 45.06 -2.91
N LYS A 288 -2.28 43.87 -2.32
CA LYS A 288 -2.60 43.53 -0.93
C LYS A 288 -1.37 42.99 -0.20
N ASP A 289 -1.50 42.87 1.12
CA ASP A 289 -0.53 42.18 1.96
C ASP A 289 -0.37 40.72 1.55
N HIS A 290 0.79 40.15 1.84
CA HIS A 290 1.04 38.74 1.61
C HIS A 290 0.20 37.85 2.51
N VAL A 291 -0.15 36.65 2.05
CA VAL A 291 -0.94 35.69 2.82
C VAL A 291 -0.11 34.42 2.99
N LEU A 292 0.22 34.08 4.23
CA LEU A 292 0.74 32.79 4.61
C LEU A 292 -0.43 31.81 4.77
N ILE A 293 -0.40 30.73 4.00
CA ILE A 293 -1.40 29.65 4.05
C ILE A 293 -0.73 28.39 4.58
N CYS A 294 -1.12 27.99 5.78
CA CYS A 294 -0.64 26.79 6.45
C CYS A 294 -1.61 25.63 6.26
N LYS A 295 -1.08 24.45 5.93
CA LYS A 295 -1.84 23.21 5.78
C LYS A 295 -1.12 22.08 6.51
N GLY A 296 -1.82 21.24 7.29
CA GLY A 296 -1.19 20.18 8.05
C GLY A 296 -2.12 19.36 8.94
N ALA A 297 -1.52 18.50 9.76
CA ALA A 297 -2.25 17.72 10.74
C ALA A 297 -3.05 18.64 11.68
N VAL A 298 -4.31 18.28 11.93
CA VAL A 298 -5.23 19.16 12.67
C VAL A 298 -4.67 19.56 14.03
N GLU A 299 -4.11 18.61 14.77
CA GLU A 299 -3.54 18.84 16.11
C GLU A 299 -2.36 19.82 16.07
N GLU A 300 -1.54 19.77 15.02
CA GLU A 300 -0.36 20.61 14.89
C GLU A 300 -0.70 22.03 14.40
N VAL A 301 -1.67 22.13 13.51
CA VAL A 301 -2.16 23.43 13.05
C VAL A 301 -2.89 24.16 14.18
N LEU A 302 -3.72 23.46 14.97
CA LEU A 302 -4.42 24.03 16.11
C LEU A 302 -3.47 24.62 17.16
N LYS A 303 -2.30 24.02 17.40
CA LYS A 303 -1.30 24.54 18.35
C LYS A 303 -0.78 25.93 18.00
N VAL A 304 -0.83 26.32 16.74
CA VAL A 304 -0.31 27.61 16.24
C VAL A 304 -1.41 28.60 15.87
N CYS A 305 -2.67 28.19 16.02
CA CYS A 305 -3.83 29.07 15.80
C CYS A 305 -4.27 29.73 17.11
N THR A 306 -4.53 31.03 17.05
CA THR A 306 -5.07 31.82 18.17
C THR A 306 -6.48 32.36 17.87
N GLN A 307 -6.88 32.29 16.63
CA GLN A 307 -8.16 32.77 16.11
C GLN A 307 -8.75 31.77 15.12
N LEU A 308 -10.03 31.94 14.81
CA LEU A 308 -10.73 31.21 13.75
C LEU A 308 -11.59 32.14 12.93
N LYS A 309 -11.80 31.83 11.66
CA LYS A 309 -12.73 32.53 10.77
C LYS A 309 -13.98 31.69 10.59
N VAL A 310 -15.15 32.32 10.84
CA VAL A 310 -16.48 31.75 10.60
C VAL A 310 -17.30 32.76 9.81
N ASP A 311 -17.76 32.36 8.66
CA ASP A 311 -18.31 33.28 7.64
C ASP A 311 -17.26 34.41 7.40
N ASP A 312 -17.62 35.66 7.65
CA ASP A 312 -16.69 36.81 7.51
C ASP A 312 -16.17 37.40 8.83
N LYS A 313 -16.36 36.67 9.95
CA LYS A 313 -15.95 37.11 11.27
C LYS A 313 -14.76 36.34 11.78
N ILE A 314 -13.75 37.04 12.28
CA ILE A 314 -12.61 36.48 12.99
C ILE A 314 -12.93 36.49 14.49
N LEU A 315 -12.88 35.33 15.11
CA LEU A 315 -13.19 35.15 16.53
C LEU A 315 -11.94 34.60 17.26
N PRO A 316 -11.76 34.92 18.54
CA PRO A 316 -10.69 34.31 19.32
C PRO A 316 -10.94 32.79 19.47
N MET A 317 -9.86 32.00 19.50
CA MET A 317 -9.93 30.58 19.76
C MET A 317 -9.81 30.34 21.27
N ASP A 318 -10.92 30.02 21.91
CA ASP A 318 -10.97 29.62 23.30
C ASP A 318 -10.96 28.07 23.44
N GLU A 319 -10.85 27.56 24.66
CA GLU A 319 -10.80 26.14 24.94
C GLU A 319 -12.08 25.38 24.51
N SER A 320 -13.23 26.06 24.55
CA SER A 320 -14.51 25.48 24.12
C SER A 320 -14.56 25.29 22.60
N VAL A 321 -13.98 26.20 21.85
CA VAL A 321 -13.85 26.13 20.39
C VAL A 321 -12.86 25.06 20.01
N HIS A 322 -11.72 24.98 20.72
CA HIS A 322 -10.72 23.96 20.50
C HIS A 322 -11.32 22.54 20.63
N THR A 323 -12.12 22.34 21.69
CA THR A 323 -12.83 21.06 21.89
C THR A 323 -13.79 20.75 20.75
N LYS A 324 -14.60 21.71 20.29
CA LYS A 324 -15.55 21.50 19.18
C LYS A 324 -14.86 21.14 17.86
N VAL A 325 -13.73 21.77 17.56
CA VAL A 325 -12.95 21.43 16.35
C VAL A 325 -12.36 20.05 16.46
N ALA A 326 -11.85 19.66 17.65
CA ALA A 326 -11.35 18.31 17.90
C ALA A 326 -12.46 17.25 17.80
N ASP A 327 -13.65 17.53 18.32
CA ASP A 327 -14.82 16.64 18.22
C ASP A 327 -15.25 16.46 16.75
N LEU A 328 -15.25 17.55 15.97
CA LEU A 328 -15.55 17.48 14.53
C LEU A 328 -14.52 16.61 13.80
N GLN A 329 -13.23 16.78 14.09
CA GLN A 329 -12.17 15.94 13.54
C GLN A 329 -12.37 14.47 13.90
N GLN A 330 -12.66 14.18 15.17
CA GLN A 330 -12.89 12.81 15.62
C GLN A 330 -14.10 12.19 14.92
N LYS A 331 -15.17 12.96 14.73
CA LYS A 331 -16.35 12.52 13.98
C LYS A 331 -16.01 12.22 12.51
N LEU A 332 -15.29 13.11 11.83
CA LEU A 332 -14.88 12.90 10.44
C LEU A 332 -13.94 11.70 10.31
N ASN A 333 -13.01 11.50 11.26
CA ASN A 333 -12.15 10.34 11.29
C ASN A 333 -12.93 9.05 11.54
N SER A 334 -13.96 9.07 12.41
CA SER A 334 -14.84 7.89 12.63
C SER A 334 -15.71 7.59 11.40
N ASP A 335 -16.00 8.61 10.58
CA ASP A 335 -16.61 8.45 9.26
C ASP A 335 -15.62 7.92 8.20
N GLY A 336 -14.36 7.61 8.59
CA GLY A 336 -13.32 7.06 7.71
C GLY A 336 -12.66 8.09 6.81
N LEU A 337 -12.83 9.38 7.10
CA LEU A 337 -12.20 10.46 6.37
C LEU A 337 -10.85 10.81 6.98
N ARG A 338 -9.87 11.10 6.14
CA ARG A 338 -8.60 11.70 6.54
C ARG A 338 -8.75 13.21 6.54
N VAL A 339 -8.49 13.85 7.68
CA VAL A 339 -8.73 15.28 7.88
C VAL A 339 -7.41 16.04 7.96
N ILE A 340 -7.35 17.18 7.27
CA ILE A 340 -6.23 18.13 7.30
C ILE A 340 -6.80 19.52 7.58
N ALA A 341 -6.17 20.26 8.48
CA ALA A 341 -6.55 21.65 8.77
C ALA A 341 -5.89 22.62 7.79
N VAL A 342 -6.60 23.72 7.54
CA VAL A 342 -6.15 24.86 6.77
C VAL A 342 -6.26 26.11 7.63
N ALA A 343 -5.18 26.86 7.76
CA ALA A 343 -5.11 28.12 8.49
C ALA A 343 -4.35 29.16 7.67
N TYR A 344 -4.53 30.43 7.97
CA TYR A 344 -3.85 31.50 7.28
C TYR A 344 -3.45 32.64 8.22
N LYS A 345 -2.58 33.52 7.72
CA LYS A 345 -2.17 34.75 8.38
C LYS A 345 -1.77 35.79 7.33
N THR A 346 -2.13 37.04 7.57
CA THR A 346 -1.64 38.15 6.76
C THR A 346 -0.24 38.55 7.21
N ILE A 347 0.66 38.74 6.26
CA ILE A 347 2.06 39.12 6.48
C ILE A 347 2.31 40.45 5.76
N PRO A 348 2.90 41.45 6.41
CA PRO A 348 3.24 42.73 5.79
C PRO A 348 4.14 42.56 4.56
N VAL A 349 3.92 43.38 3.52
CA VAL A 349 4.69 43.34 2.25
C VAL A 349 6.17 43.64 2.48
N GLU A 350 6.51 44.39 3.54
CA GLU A 350 7.90 44.74 3.87
C GLU A 350 8.74 43.58 4.41
N GLN A 351 8.13 42.47 4.79
CA GLN A 351 8.84 41.28 5.30
C GLN A 351 9.49 40.53 4.13
N PRO A 352 10.84 40.48 4.06
CA PRO A 352 11.53 39.98 2.88
C PRO A 352 11.53 38.45 2.76
N HIS A 353 11.42 37.72 3.87
CA HIS A 353 11.40 36.25 3.94
C HIS A 353 10.53 35.79 5.09
N CYS A 354 10.01 34.55 4.94
CA CYS A 354 9.25 33.87 5.98
C CYS A 354 10.03 32.68 6.51
N ALA A 355 9.95 32.48 7.83
CA ALA A 355 10.61 31.42 8.55
C ALA A 355 9.60 30.60 9.37
N ILE A 356 10.03 29.47 9.94
CA ILE A 356 9.19 28.60 10.79
C ILE A 356 8.53 29.40 11.94
N ALA A 357 9.19 30.44 12.48
CA ALA A 357 8.65 31.29 13.55
C ALA A 357 7.39 32.06 13.11
N ASP A 358 7.22 32.33 11.83
CA ASP A 358 6.07 33.02 11.27
C ASP A 358 4.80 32.14 11.28
N GLU A 359 4.96 30.81 11.38
CA GLU A 359 3.85 29.87 11.60
C GLU A 359 3.32 29.95 13.04
N SER A 360 2.93 31.14 13.47
CA SER A 360 2.39 31.44 14.80
C SER A 360 1.26 32.46 14.69
N ASN A 361 0.34 32.43 15.66
CA ASN A 361 -0.84 33.31 15.70
C ASN A 361 -1.66 33.23 14.39
N LEU A 362 -1.86 32.01 13.89
CA LEU A 362 -2.64 31.78 12.70
C LEU A 362 -4.16 31.87 12.97
N ILE A 363 -4.91 32.10 11.92
CA ILE A 363 -6.37 32.08 11.90
C ILE A 363 -6.81 30.76 11.29
N LEU A 364 -7.45 29.89 12.07
CA LEU A 364 -8.02 28.65 11.56
C LEU A 364 -9.16 28.97 10.58
N LEU A 365 -9.02 28.49 9.34
CA LEU A 365 -10.05 28.65 8.32
C LEU A 365 -11.01 27.47 8.30
N GLY A 366 -10.50 26.26 8.56
CA GLY A 366 -11.29 25.05 8.61
C GLY A 366 -10.52 23.78 8.26
N ASN A 367 -11.26 22.79 7.77
CA ASN A 367 -10.74 21.46 7.51
C ASN A 367 -11.09 21.00 6.09
N ILE A 368 -10.17 20.28 5.47
CA ILE A 368 -10.42 19.50 4.25
C ILE A 368 -10.38 18.01 4.61
N ALA A 369 -11.35 17.26 4.11
CA ALA A 369 -11.52 15.85 4.44
C ALA A 369 -11.50 14.99 3.17
N PHE A 370 -10.67 13.94 3.21
CA PHE A 370 -10.38 13.08 2.08
C PHE A 370 -10.89 11.67 2.33
N LEU A 371 -11.30 11.02 1.25
CA LEU A 371 -11.69 9.61 1.23
C LEU A 371 -10.83 8.85 0.23
N ASP A 372 -10.49 7.61 0.58
CA ASP A 372 -10.00 6.60 -0.37
C ASP A 372 -11.21 5.72 -0.77
N PRO A 373 -11.87 5.99 -1.92
CA PRO A 373 -13.13 5.33 -2.25
C PRO A 373 -12.92 3.87 -2.62
N PRO A 374 -13.84 2.97 -2.24
CA PRO A 374 -13.81 1.61 -2.75
C PRO A 374 -14.05 1.59 -4.27
N LYS A 375 -13.53 0.57 -4.95
CA LYS A 375 -13.84 0.31 -6.36
C LYS A 375 -15.31 -0.11 -6.50
N ASP A 376 -15.99 0.36 -7.52
CA ASP A 376 -17.38 -0.02 -7.81
C ASP A 376 -17.53 -1.54 -8.00
N SER A 377 -16.47 -2.19 -8.49
CA SER A 377 -16.40 -3.64 -8.66
C SER A 377 -16.19 -4.44 -7.38
N ALA A 378 -15.78 -3.82 -6.26
CA ALA A 378 -15.41 -4.54 -5.04
C ALA A 378 -16.62 -5.24 -4.38
N THR A 379 -17.72 -4.51 -4.18
CA THR A 379 -18.93 -5.07 -3.55
C THR A 379 -19.52 -6.25 -4.34
N PRO A 380 -19.76 -6.15 -5.66
CA PRO A 380 -20.28 -7.29 -6.42
C PRO A 380 -19.29 -8.45 -6.49
N ALA A 381 -17.98 -8.19 -6.53
CA ALA A 381 -16.97 -9.24 -6.52
C ALA A 381 -16.98 -10.02 -5.19
N ILE A 382 -17.03 -9.33 -4.05
CA ILE A 382 -17.11 -9.96 -2.73
C ILE A 382 -18.41 -10.77 -2.58
N ALA A 383 -19.53 -10.25 -3.06
CA ALA A 383 -20.80 -10.97 -3.05
C ALA A 383 -20.73 -12.25 -3.89
N SER A 384 -20.14 -12.19 -5.09
CA SER A 384 -19.95 -13.35 -5.96
C SER A 384 -19.04 -14.41 -5.33
N LEU A 385 -17.93 -14.01 -4.70
CA LEU A 385 -17.04 -14.92 -3.97
C LEU A 385 -17.78 -15.64 -2.85
N ARG A 386 -18.56 -14.92 -2.07
CA ARG A 386 -19.39 -15.48 -0.99
C ARG A 386 -20.39 -16.49 -1.50
N THR A 387 -21.09 -16.19 -2.61
CA THR A 387 -22.05 -17.11 -3.26
C THR A 387 -21.38 -18.41 -3.70
N ASN A 388 -20.10 -18.35 -4.09
CA ASN A 388 -19.29 -19.50 -4.47
C ASN A 388 -18.58 -20.17 -3.26
N GLY A 389 -18.93 -19.82 -2.02
CA GLY A 389 -18.38 -20.43 -0.83
C GLY A 389 -16.97 -19.97 -0.46
N VAL A 390 -16.49 -18.87 -1.06
CA VAL A 390 -15.16 -18.30 -0.75
C VAL A 390 -15.28 -17.23 0.32
N ARG A 391 -14.58 -17.42 1.43
CA ARG A 391 -14.45 -16.42 2.50
C ARG A 391 -13.41 -15.37 2.10
N VAL A 392 -13.81 -14.09 2.13
CA VAL A 392 -12.88 -12.99 1.89
C VAL A 392 -12.32 -12.48 3.20
N VAL A 393 -11.01 -12.40 3.29
CA VAL A 393 -10.26 -11.91 4.44
C VAL A 393 -9.46 -10.68 4.02
N ILE A 394 -9.60 -9.58 4.75
CA ILE A 394 -8.93 -8.31 4.46
C ILE A 394 -7.72 -8.16 5.37
N LEU A 395 -6.54 -7.97 4.77
CA LEU A 395 -5.26 -7.74 5.44
C LEU A 395 -4.77 -6.34 5.10
N THR A 396 -4.71 -5.40 6.05
CA THR A 396 -4.32 -4.02 5.77
C THR A 396 -3.38 -3.43 6.82
N GLY A 397 -2.48 -2.53 6.38
CA GLY A 397 -1.66 -1.69 7.26
C GLY A 397 -2.41 -0.49 7.85
N ASP A 398 -3.58 -0.14 7.29
CA ASP A 398 -4.38 1.00 7.74
C ASP A 398 -4.89 0.85 9.17
N ASN A 399 -5.29 2.00 9.74
CA ASN A 399 -5.93 2.02 11.06
C ASN A 399 -7.32 1.36 11.04
N ASP A 400 -7.76 0.95 12.20
CA ASP A 400 -9.00 0.21 12.43
C ASP A 400 -10.25 1.01 12.04
N LEU A 401 -10.29 2.33 12.24
CA LEU A 401 -11.45 3.17 11.93
C LEU A 401 -11.70 3.26 10.43
N VAL A 402 -10.65 3.58 9.65
CA VAL A 402 -10.71 3.62 8.18
C VAL A 402 -11.07 2.24 7.64
N THR A 403 -10.45 1.19 8.18
CA THR A 403 -10.72 -0.19 7.77
C THR A 403 -12.19 -0.58 8.00
N ARG A 404 -12.75 -0.29 9.18
CA ARG A 404 -14.17 -0.52 9.47
C ARG A 404 -15.10 0.16 8.48
N ARG A 405 -14.80 1.41 8.13
CA ARG A 405 -15.60 2.18 7.18
C ARG A 405 -15.61 1.55 5.79
N ILE A 406 -14.44 1.23 5.24
CA ILE A 406 -14.33 0.59 3.93
C ILE A 406 -15.02 -0.78 3.95
N CYS A 407 -14.79 -1.60 4.97
CA CYS A 407 -15.43 -2.90 5.12
C CYS A 407 -16.96 -2.79 5.14
N SER A 408 -17.53 -1.78 5.82
CA SER A 408 -18.98 -1.55 5.83
C SER A 408 -19.51 -1.20 4.44
N GLN A 409 -18.78 -0.42 3.64
CA GLN A 409 -19.18 -0.07 2.27
C GLN A 409 -19.15 -1.25 1.31
N VAL A 410 -18.22 -2.19 1.51
CA VAL A 410 -18.11 -3.41 0.69
C VAL A 410 -18.79 -4.62 1.34
N SER A 411 -19.59 -4.41 2.39
CA SER A 411 -20.39 -5.43 3.08
C SER A 411 -19.56 -6.57 3.68
N VAL A 412 -18.37 -6.27 4.23
CA VAL A 412 -17.55 -7.22 4.99
C VAL A 412 -17.71 -6.95 6.48
N SER A 413 -18.03 -8.01 7.28
CA SER A 413 -18.10 -7.89 8.73
C SER A 413 -16.73 -7.60 9.32
N THR A 414 -16.72 -6.70 10.29
CA THR A 414 -15.52 -6.37 11.09
C THR A 414 -15.56 -6.95 12.49
N ASP A 415 -16.48 -7.91 12.75
CA ASP A 415 -16.59 -8.59 14.03
C ASP A 415 -15.32 -9.38 14.30
N GLY A 416 -14.82 -9.28 15.53
CA GLY A 416 -13.58 -9.96 15.91
C GLY A 416 -12.31 -9.45 15.22
N MET A 417 -12.32 -8.25 14.58
CA MET A 417 -11.13 -7.69 13.92
C MET A 417 -9.92 -7.70 14.84
N LEU A 418 -8.79 -8.24 14.34
CA LEU A 418 -7.52 -8.27 15.06
C LEU A 418 -6.58 -7.17 14.55
N LEU A 419 -5.82 -6.60 15.49
CA LEU A 419 -4.83 -5.56 15.20
C LEU A 419 -3.41 -6.14 15.23
N GLY A 420 -2.49 -5.56 14.46
CA GLY A 420 -1.11 -6.01 14.34
C GLY A 420 -0.40 -6.20 15.70
N ALA A 421 -0.61 -5.27 16.66
CA ALA A 421 -0.03 -5.39 18.01
C ALA A 421 -0.51 -6.63 18.78
N ALA A 422 -1.77 -7.05 18.59
CA ALA A 422 -2.29 -8.29 19.18
C ALA A 422 -1.66 -9.52 18.53
N ILE A 423 -1.48 -9.49 17.20
CA ILE A 423 -0.85 -10.59 16.44
C ILE A 423 0.63 -10.74 16.81
N GLU A 424 1.33 -9.62 17.03
CA GLU A 424 2.74 -9.64 17.44
C GLU A 424 2.93 -10.29 18.83
N ALA A 425 1.96 -10.11 19.73
CA ALA A 425 1.99 -10.66 21.08
C ALA A 425 1.62 -12.17 21.14
N MET A 426 1.08 -12.75 20.06
CA MET A 426 0.66 -14.15 20.00
C MET A 426 1.83 -15.05 19.55
N ASP A 427 1.92 -16.24 20.14
CA ASP A 427 2.68 -17.33 19.57
C ASP A 427 1.95 -17.97 18.38
N ASP A 428 2.62 -18.81 17.60
CA ASP A 428 2.06 -19.36 16.38
C ASP A 428 0.83 -20.26 16.65
N ALA A 429 0.83 -21.01 17.74
CA ALA A 429 -0.30 -21.89 18.10
C ALA A 429 -1.56 -21.09 18.47
N THR A 430 -1.39 -19.98 19.18
CA THR A 430 -2.49 -19.05 19.53
C THR A 430 -2.98 -18.32 18.28
N LEU A 431 -2.05 -17.92 17.40
CA LEU A 431 -2.37 -17.24 16.15
C LEU A 431 -3.18 -18.15 15.22
N ASP A 432 -2.77 -19.41 15.04
CA ASP A 432 -3.51 -20.40 14.23
C ASP A 432 -4.98 -20.50 14.62
N ALA A 433 -5.28 -20.52 15.92
CA ALA A 433 -6.65 -20.53 16.41
C ALA A 433 -7.37 -19.18 16.23
N ALA A 434 -6.63 -18.07 16.37
CA ALA A 434 -7.19 -16.73 16.34
C ALA A 434 -7.56 -16.25 14.93
N VAL A 435 -6.87 -16.73 13.87
CA VAL A 435 -7.12 -16.30 12.48
C VAL A 435 -8.33 -16.97 11.83
N GLU A 436 -8.85 -18.02 12.41
CA GLU A 436 -9.97 -18.79 11.85
C GLU A 436 -11.30 -18.02 11.80
N ALA A 437 -11.58 -17.18 12.78
CA ALA A 437 -12.86 -16.48 12.88
C ALA A 437 -12.90 -15.10 12.20
N PRO A 438 -11.91 -14.18 12.38
CA PRO A 438 -11.97 -12.83 11.86
C PRO A 438 -11.89 -12.78 10.32
N SER A 439 -12.64 -11.86 9.74
CA SER A 439 -12.52 -11.54 8.29
C SER A 439 -11.67 -10.31 8.02
N VAL A 440 -11.20 -9.61 9.06
CA VAL A 440 -10.45 -8.35 8.91
C VAL A 440 -9.31 -8.28 9.91
N PHE A 441 -8.14 -7.90 9.40
CA PHE A 441 -6.92 -7.66 10.17
C PHE A 441 -6.37 -6.29 9.80
N ALA A 442 -6.14 -5.41 10.78
CA ALA A 442 -5.74 -4.03 10.57
C ALA A 442 -4.44 -3.67 11.30
N ARG A 443 -3.80 -2.56 10.91
CA ARG A 443 -2.48 -2.11 11.42
C ARG A 443 -1.40 -3.18 11.26
N LEU A 444 -1.41 -3.89 10.14
CA LEU A 444 -0.47 -4.98 9.86
C LEU A 444 0.84 -4.45 9.29
N THR A 445 1.94 -5.05 9.73
CA THR A 445 3.21 -5.01 9.02
C THR A 445 3.27 -6.13 7.97
N PRO A 446 4.20 -6.08 6.99
CA PRO A 446 4.40 -7.18 6.05
C PRO A 446 4.66 -8.53 6.75
N GLY A 447 5.42 -8.52 7.86
CA GLY A 447 5.67 -9.71 8.67
C GLY A 447 4.40 -10.30 9.30
N HIS A 448 3.47 -9.43 9.75
CA HIS A 448 2.17 -9.89 10.26
C HIS A 448 1.35 -10.53 9.14
N LYS A 449 1.32 -9.95 7.92
CA LYS A 449 0.61 -10.52 6.77
C LYS A 449 1.13 -11.93 6.45
N GLN A 450 2.46 -12.11 6.47
CA GLN A 450 3.09 -13.42 6.24
C GLN A 450 2.73 -14.46 7.31
N ARG A 451 2.66 -14.06 8.58
CA ARG A 451 2.28 -14.96 9.68
C ARG A 451 0.81 -15.39 9.64
N ILE A 452 -0.07 -14.54 9.11
CA ILE A 452 -1.51 -14.83 9.00
C ILE A 452 -1.80 -15.81 7.86
N ILE A 453 -1.06 -15.72 6.75
CA ILE A 453 -1.19 -16.56 5.55
C ILE A 453 -0.49 -17.90 5.74
#